data_846b676c080fd28dd1afd603fdca5c22
#
_entry.id   846b676c080fd28dd1afd603fdca5c22
#
_cell.length_a   1.000
_cell.length_b   1.000
_cell.length_c   1.000
_cell.angle_alpha   90.00
_cell.angle_beta   90.00
_cell.angle_gamma   90.00
#
_symmetry.space_group_name_H-M   'P 1'
#
loop_
_entity.id
_entity.type
_entity.pdbx_description
1 polymer ?
#
loop_
_entity_poly.entity_id
_entity_poly.type
_entity_poly.pdbx_seq_one_letter_code
_entity_poly.pdbx_strand_id
1 'polypeptide(L)'
;MLKPLSADKWNYAMAAHLLNRAGFGGPPAEIQKLADLDHDQAVASLLDYEKIPDPTANPDWARPDPTRIERFRAAKDASPEEKRKLQQDEQRLQRQRMLELRGWWLQRMATGPRPLQEKLVLFWHGHFATSADKVRDAYYMWRQNELFRRLATVNWQMLLLEAGKD
;
A
#
# COMPACT_ATOMS: atom_id res chain seq x y z
N MET A 1 -21.05 12.55 20.16
CA MET A 1 -21.37 11.43 19.26
C MET A 1 -21.67 12.00 17.88
N LEU A 2 -21.05 11.50 16.81
CA LEU A 2 -21.36 11.93 15.44
C LEU A 2 -22.77 11.45 15.08
N LYS A 3 -23.57 12.32 14.47
CA LYS A 3 -24.88 11.93 13.96
C LYS A 3 -24.72 11.31 12.57
N PRO A 4 -25.38 10.18 12.27
CA PRO A 4 -25.41 9.63 10.92
C PRO A 4 -25.96 10.66 9.92
N LEU A 5 -25.48 10.61 8.68
CA LEU A 5 -26.08 11.37 7.59
C LEU A 5 -27.48 10.83 7.33
N SER A 6 -28.48 11.70 7.28
CA SER A 6 -29.84 11.29 6.91
C SER A 6 -29.93 11.05 5.39
N ALA A 7 -30.72 10.05 4.97
CA ALA A 7 -30.81 9.62 3.57
C ALA A 7 -31.23 10.75 2.61
N ASP A 8 -32.07 11.68 3.06
CA ASP A 8 -32.52 12.86 2.31
C ASP A 8 -31.37 13.84 1.96
N LYS A 9 -30.23 13.74 2.64
CA LYS A 9 -29.05 14.58 2.39
C LYS A 9 -28.02 13.92 1.47
N TRP A 10 -28.23 12.66 1.08
CA TRP A 10 -27.34 11.99 0.14
C TRP A 10 -27.46 12.60 -1.26
N ASN A 11 -26.34 12.99 -1.84
CA ASN A 11 -26.26 13.61 -3.15
C ASN A 11 -24.84 13.51 -3.72
N TYR A 12 -24.61 14.02 -4.92
CA TYR A 12 -23.31 14.03 -5.60
C TYR A 12 -22.18 14.62 -4.74
N ALA A 13 -22.43 15.72 -4.02
CA ALA A 13 -21.40 16.35 -3.17
C ALA A 13 -21.03 15.44 -1.98
N MET A 14 -21.99 14.72 -1.41
CA MET A 14 -21.75 13.76 -0.32
C MET A 14 -21.03 12.52 -0.84
N ALA A 15 -21.36 12.03 -2.03
CA ALA A 15 -20.64 10.95 -2.70
C ALA A 15 -19.18 11.34 -3.00
N ALA A 16 -18.93 12.55 -3.51
CA ALA A 16 -17.59 13.07 -3.70
C ALA A 16 -16.82 13.18 -2.37
N HIS A 17 -17.48 13.65 -1.32
CA HIS A 17 -16.89 13.70 0.02
C HIS A 17 -16.52 12.30 0.53
N LEU A 18 -17.41 11.31 0.36
CA LEU A 18 -17.16 9.92 0.76
C LEU A 18 -15.95 9.34 0.02
N LEU A 19 -15.88 9.49 -1.31
CA LEU A 19 -14.72 9.03 -2.11
C LEU A 19 -13.41 9.70 -1.70
N ASN A 20 -13.42 10.98 -1.35
CA ASN A 20 -12.22 11.66 -0.86
C ASN A 20 -11.80 11.18 0.53
N ARG A 21 -12.74 10.84 1.40
CA ARG A 21 -12.46 10.37 2.77
C ARG A 21 -12.06 8.91 2.83
N ALA A 22 -12.77 8.05 2.11
CA ALA A 22 -12.56 6.60 2.09
C ALA A 22 -11.63 6.12 0.96
N GLY A 23 -11.16 7.05 0.11
CA GLY A 23 -10.26 6.76 -1.01
C GLY A 23 -9.42 7.99 -1.36
N PHE A 24 -9.12 8.12 -2.64
CA PHE A 24 -8.28 9.20 -3.19
C PHE A 24 -9.05 10.15 -4.12
N GLY A 25 -10.37 10.17 -3.98
CA GLY A 25 -11.27 10.85 -4.90
C GLY A 25 -11.57 9.99 -6.12
N GLY A 26 -12.17 10.60 -7.14
CA GLY A 26 -12.48 9.94 -8.40
C GLY A 26 -12.91 10.94 -9.47
N PRO A 27 -12.90 10.54 -10.75
CA PRO A 27 -13.45 11.35 -11.82
C PRO A 27 -14.97 11.54 -11.67
N PRO A 28 -15.57 12.57 -12.29
CA PRO A 28 -16.98 12.85 -12.17
C PRO A 28 -17.91 11.65 -12.41
N ALA A 29 -17.55 10.78 -13.36
CA ALA A 29 -18.34 9.59 -13.66
C ALA A 29 -18.36 8.56 -12.51
N GLU A 30 -17.28 8.40 -11.76
CA GLU A 30 -17.23 7.51 -10.58
C GLU A 30 -18.01 8.12 -9.40
N ILE A 31 -17.88 9.43 -9.20
CA ILE A 31 -18.66 10.13 -8.18
C ILE A 31 -20.15 9.99 -8.49
N GLN A 32 -20.55 10.14 -9.77
CA GLN A 32 -21.96 10.01 -10.18
C GLN A 32 -22.45 8.58 -9.95
N LYS A 33 -21.69 7.55 -10.33
CA LYS A 33 -22.05 6.15 -10.05
C LYS A 33 -22.29 5.89 -8.55
N LEU A 34 -21.46 6.48 -7.71
CA LEU A 34 -21.63 6.35 -6.26
C LEU A 34 -22.84 7.13 -5.76
N ALA A 35 -23.12 8.31 -6.31
CA ALA A 35 -24.27 9.14 -5.96
C ALA A 35 -25.60 8.53 -6.40
N ASP A 36 -25.62 7.71 -7.44
CA ASP A 36 -26.79 7.00 -7.96
C ASP A 36 -27.20 5.79 -7.06
N LEU A 37 -26.30 5.34 -6.19
CA LEU A 37 -26.62 4.36 -5.14
C LEU A 37 -27.33 5.06 -3.98
N ASP A 38 -28.06 4.31 -3.17
CA ASP A 38 -28.47 4.83 -1.86
C ASP A 38 -27.23 4.95 -0.92
N HIS A 39 -27.38 5.75 0.13
CA HIS A 39 -26.31 6.03 1.08
C HIS A 39 -25.65 4.75 1.64
N ASP A 40 -26.46 3.76 2.05
CA ASP A 40 -25.96 2.56 2.71
C ASP A 40 -25.26 1.63 1.71
N GLN A 41 -25.79 1.53 0.49
CA GLN A 41 -25.15 0.81 -0.61
C GLN A 41 -23.81 1.46 -1.01
N ALA A 42 -23.77 2.80 -1.06
CA ALA A 42 -22.56 3.54 -1.36
C ALA A 42 -21.47 3.30 -0.31
N VAL A 43 -21.81 3.31 0.96
CA VAL A 43 -20.89 3.00 2.08
C VAL A 43 -20.46 1.53 2.02
N ALA A 44 -21.39 0.59 1.85
CA ALA A 44 -21.09 -0.84 1.76
C ALA A 44 -20.17 -1.17 0.59
N SER A 45 -20.33 -0.51 -0.57
CA SER A 45 -19.46 -0.72 -1.74
C SER A 45 -17.98 -0.42 -1.47
N LEU A 46 -17.69 0.47 -0.52
CA LEU A 46 -16.31 0.79 -0.11
C LEU A 46 -15.83 -0.08 1.05
N LEU A 47 -16.71 -0.39 2.01
CA LEU A 47 -16.35 -1.20 3.19
C LEU A 47 -16.12 -2.67 2.83
N ASP A 48 -16.91 -3.21 1.93
CA ASP A 48 -16.88 -4.61 1.50
C ASP A 48 -15.78 -4.88 0.45
N TYR A 49 -14.69 -4.11 0.46
CA TYR A 49 -13.63 -4.21 -0.54
C TYR A 49 -13.00 -5.62 -0.63
N GLU A 50 -13.08 -6.43 0.41
CA GLU A 50 -12.58 -7.81 0.40
C GLU A 50 -13.32 -8.69 -0.62
N LYS A 51 -14.59 -8.38 -0.90
CA LYS A 51 -15.40 -9.06 -1.91
C LYS A 51 -15.02 -8.68 -3.35
N ILE A 52 -14.25 -7.62 -3.53
CA ILE A 52 -13.83 -7.12 -4.84
C ILE A 52 -12.52 -7.82 -5.24
N PRO A 53 -12.43 -8.53 -6.36
CA PRO A 53 -11.18 -9.09 -6.84
C PRO A 53 -10.12 -7.99 -7.08
N ASP A 54 -8.89 -8.26 -6.67
CA ASP A 54 -7.76 -7.37 -6.93
C ASP A 54 -6.78 -8.07 -7.90
N PRO A 55 -6.81 -7.73 -9.18
CA PRO A 55 -5.95 -8.34 -10.20
C PRO A 55 -4.54 -7.75 -10.25
N THR A 56 -4.22 -6.80 -9.38
CA THR A 56 -2.94 -6.09 -9.42
C THR A 56 -1.79 -7.04 -9.10
N ALA A 57 -0.95 -7.31 -10.10
CA ALA A 57 0.26 -8.12 -9.91
C ALA A 57 1.27 -7.41 -9.01
N ASN A 58 1.98 -8.19 -8.20
CA ASN A 58 3.12 -7.69 -7.44
C ASN A 58 4.32 -7.44 -8.37
N PRO A 59 5.25 -6.55 -8.00
CA PRO A 59 6.50 -6.41 -8.74
C PRO A 59 7.26 -7.75 -8.80
N ASP A 60 7.93 -8.04 -9.92
CA ASP A 60 8.62 -9.33 -10.14
C ASP A 60 9.66 -9.67 -9.09
N TRP A 61 10.30 -8.65 -8.52
CA TRP A 61 11.29 -8.77 -7.45
C TRP A 61 10.67 -8.88 -6.04
N ALA A 62 9.35 -8.77 -5.91
CA ALA A 62 8.63 -8.82 -4.63
C ALA A 62 8.51 -10.27 -4.10
N ARG A 63 9.66 -10.90 -3.93
CA ARG A 63 9.81 -12.28 -3.43
C ARG A 63 11.14 -12.43 -2.68
N PRO A 64 11.24 -13.39 -1.74
CA PRO A 64 12.49 -13.69 -1.08
C PRO A 64 13.59 -13.99 -2.10
N ASP A 65 14.76 -13.40 -1.92
CA ASP A 65 15.93 -13.69 -2.75
C ASP A 65 16.77 -14.82 -2.13
N PRO A 66 16.70 -16.05 -2.69
CA PRO A 66 17.39 -17.20 -2.11
C PRO A 66 18.92 -17.08 -2.19
N THR A 67 19.44 -16.28 -3.14
CA THR A 67 20.88 -16.11 -3.35
C THR A 67 21.47 -14.97 -2.52
N ARG A 68 20.66 -14.25 -1.77
CA ARG A 68 21.12 -13.09 -0.97
C ARG A 68 22.22 -13.46 0.01
N ILE A 69 22.05 -14.56 0.74
CA ILE A 69 23.04 -15.04 1.74
C ILE A 69 24.34 -15.41 1.06
N GLU A 70 24.27 -16.08 -0.09
CA GLU A 70 25.47 -16.47 -0.87
C GLU A 70 26.21 -15.26 -1.39
N ARG A 71 25.50 -14.25 -1.92
CA ARG A 71 26.11 -12.98 -2.34
C ARG A 71 26.81 -12.26 -1.18
N PHE A 72 26.19 -12.22 0.01
CA PHE A 72 26.83 -11.64 1.19
C PHE A 72 28.09 -12.39 1.62
N ARG A 73 28.10 -13.72 1.55
CA ARG A 73 29.28 -14.53 1.85
C ARG A 73 30.38 -14.28 0.83
N ALA A 74 30.09 -14.34 -0.46
CA ALA A 74 31.04 -14.04 -1.51
C ALA A 74 31.64 -12.63 -1.40
N ALA A 75 30.81 -11.63 -1.07
CA ALA A 75 31.27 -10.27 -0.84
C ALA A 75 32.21 -10.15 0.39
N LYS A 76 32.13 -11.06 1.36
CA LYS A 76 33.01 -11.02 2.55
C LYS A 76 34.46 -11.33 2.18
N ASP A 77 34.68 -12.23 1.22
CA ASP A 77 35.98 -12.70 0.79
C ASP A 77 36.56 -11.93 -0.42
N ALA A 78 35.77 -11.03 -1.01
CA ALA A 78 36.17 -10.23 -2.16
C ALA A 78 37.19 -9.14 -1.79
N SER A 79 37.97 -8.70 -2.79
CA SER A 79 38.93 -7.59 -2.65
C SER A 79 38.22 -6.26 -2.31
N PRO A 80 38.93 -5.26 -1.77
CA PRO A 80 38.33 -3.97 -1.46
C PRO A 80 37.64 -3.28 -2.65
N GLU A 81 38.20 -3.45 -3.84
CA GLU A 81 37.65 -2.86 -5.08
C GLU A 81 36.39 -3.59 -5.51
N GLU A 82 36.39 -4.91 -5.49
CA GLU A 82 35.20 -5.73 -5.77
C GLU A 82 34.05 -5.46 -4.77
N LYS A 83 34.38 -5.35 -3.47
CA LYS A 83 33.40 -4.96 -2.43
C LYS A 83 32.73 -3.63 -2.73
N ARG A 84 33.52 -2.64 -3.13
CA ARG A 84 33.02 -1.31 -3.49
C ARG A 84 32.08 -1.38 -4.69
N LYS A 85 32.46 -2.14 -5.73
CA LYS A 85 31.63 -2.35 -6.92
C LYS A 85 30.31 -3.04 -6.57
N LEU A 86 30.36 -4.15 -5.85
CA LEU A 86 29.18 -4.90 -5.39
C LEU A 86 28.23 -4.01 -4.58
N GLN A 87 28.78 -3.19 -3.70
CA GLN A 87 27.98 -2.25 -2.90
C GLN A 87 27.30 -1.16 -3.74
N GLN A 88 28.01 -0.64 -4.76
CA GLN A 88 27.44 0.35 -5.68
C GLN A 88 26.33 -0.26 -6.53
N ASP A 89 26.53 -1.47 -7.05
CA ASP A 89 25.55 -2.18 -7.87
C ASP A 89 24.29 -2.50 -7.04
N GLU A 90 24.46 -2.99 -5.80
CA GLU A 90 23.33 -3.24 -4.90
C GLU A 90 22.57 -1.96 -4.55
N GLN A 91 23.26 -0.86 -4.25
CA GLN A 91 22.61 0.44 -3.99
C GLN A 91 21.83 0.95 -5.21
N ARG A 92 22.38 0.76 -6.42
CA ARG A 92 21.70 1.14 -7.66
C ARG A 92 20.42 0.31 -7.86
N LEU A 93 20.52 -1.01 -7.67
CA LEU A 93 19.40 -1.94 -7.79
C LEU A 93 18.30 -1.60 -6.78
N GLN A 94 18.65 -1.37 -5.53
CA GLN A 94 17.66 -1.02 -4.48
C GLN A 94 16.99 0.33 -4.75
N ARG A 95 17.70 1.32 -5.27
CA ARG A 95 17.08 2.60 -5.68
C ARG A 95 16.08 2.41 -6.81
N GLN A 96 16.43 1.60 -7.82
CA GLN A 96 15.53 1.31 -8.93
C GLN A 96 14.26 0.61 -8.42
N ARG A 97 14.39 -0.47 -7.65
CA ARG A 97 13.27 -1.21 -7.06
C ARG A 97 12.40 -0.33 -6.17
N MET A 98 13.01 0.60 -5.44
CA MET A 98 12.27 1.55 -4.60
C MET A 98 11.42 2.52 -5.44
N LEU A 99 11.92 2.97 -6.60
CA LEU A 99 11.14 3.78 -7.54
C LEU A 99 9.99 2.97 -8.15
N GLU A 100 10.24 1.73 -8.54
CA GLU A 100 9.23 0.80 -9.04
C GLU A 100 8.15 0.54 -7.98
N LEU A 101 8.52 0.31 -6.71
CA LEU A 101 7.60 0.16 -5.60
C LEU A 101 6.68 1.38 -5.43
N ARG A 102 7.27 2.56 -5.47
CA ARG A 102 6.50 3.82 -5.37
C ARG A 102 5.51 3.97 -6.53
N GLY A 103 5.96 3.69 -7.76
CA GLY A 103 5.12 3.73 -8.96
C GLY A 103 3.98 2.71 -8.89
N TRP A 104 4.29 1.48 -8.53
CA TRP A 104 3.33 0.40 -8.35
C TRP A 104 2.25 0.76 -7.30
N TRP A 105 2.66 1.31 -6.15
CA TRP A 105 1.72 1.69 -5.11
C TRP A 105 0.88 2.92 -5.49
N LEU A 106 1.48 3.93 -6.13
CA LEU A 106 0.75 5.08 -6.66
C LEU A 106 -0.31 4.65 -7.67
N GLN A 107 0.01 3.71 -8.56
CA GLN A 107 -0.96 3.16 -9.51
C GLN A 107 -2.11 2.47 -8.79
N ARG A 108 -1.84 1.65 -7.76
CA ARG A 108 -2.89 1.04 -6.92
C ARG A 108 -3.80 2.08 -6.27
N MET A 109 -3.24 3.14 -5.73
CA MET A 109 -4.02 4.24 -5.12
C MET A 109 -4.87 4.99 -6.15
N ALA A 110 -4.35 5.19 -7.38
CA ALA A 110 -5.02 5.97 -8.40
C ALA A 110 -6.08 5.18 -9.18
N THR A 111 -5.86 3.90 -9.44
CA THR A 111 -6.69 3.08 -10.34
C THR A 111 -7.10 1.73 -9.76
N GLY A 112 -6.65 1.39 -8.57
CA GLY A 112 -6.97 0.11 -7.93
C GLY A 112 -8.43 -0.02 -7.55
N PRO A 113 -8.96 -1.26 -7.53
CA PRO A 113 -10.38 -1.52 -7.28
C PRO A 113 -10.79 -1.35 -5.81
N ARG A 114 -9.83 -1.20 -4.89
CA ARG A 114 -10.04 -1.18 -3.44
C ARG A 114 -9.54 0.10 -2.78
N PRO A 115 -10.12 1.27 -3.09
CA PRO A 115 -9.60 2.56 -2.66
C PRO A 115 -9.52 2.72 -1.14
N LEU A 116 -10.49 2.20 -0.38
CA LEU A 116 -10.47 2.26 1.09
C LEU A 116 -9.30 1.45 1.67
N GLN A 117 -9.02 0.26 1.14
CA GLN A 117 -7.91 -0.55 1.58
C GLN A 117 -6.58 0.20 1.39
N GLU A 118 -6.34 0.78 0.21
CA GLU A 118 -5.11 1.55 -0.05
C GLU A 118 -5.03 2.82 0.80
N LYS A 119 -6.17 3.46 1.11
CA LYS A 119 -6.24 4.60 2.03
C LYS A 119 -5.80 4.21 3.45
N LEU A 120 -6.22 3.05 3.92
CA LEU A 120 -5.82 2.51 5.21
C LEU A 120 -4.35 2.10 5.22
N VAL A 121 -3.85 1.50 4.13
CA VAL A 121 -2.40 1.21 3.99
C VAL A 121 -1.58 2.49 4.13
N LEU A 122 -1.99 3.58 3.47
CA LEU A 122 -1.31 4.87 3.57
C LEU A 122 -1.38 5.43 5.00
N PHE A 123 -2.52 5.30 5.67
CA PHE A 123 -2.68 5.70 7.07
C PHE A 123 -1.71 4.93 7.99
N TRP A 124 -1.63 3.60 7.84
CA TRP A 124 -0.76 2.78 8.65
C TRP A 124 0.73 3.05 8.38
N HIS A 125 1.13 3.32 7.15
CA HIS A 125 2.49 3.79 6.85
C HIS A 125 2.82 5.12 7.54
N GLY A 126 1.88 6.04 7.62
CA GLY A 126 2.05 7.28 8.37
C GLY A 126 2.13 7.06 9.87
N HIS A 127 1.40 6.09 10.40
CA HIS A 127 1.36 5.78 11.83
C HIS A 127 2.63 5.04 12.31
N PHE A 128 3.06 4.00 11.59
CA PHE A 128 4.26 3.21 11.94
C PHE A 128 5.56 3.79 11.40
N ALA A 129 5.51 4.87 10.65
CA ALA A 129 6.61 5.76 10.26
C ALA A 129 7.94 5.09 9.86
N THR A 130 7.91 4.01 9.08
CA THR A 130 9.12 3.35 8.58
C THR A 130 9.75 4.14 7.45
N SER A 131 11.05 4.47 7.57
CA SER A 131 11.76 5.25 6.57
C SER A 131 12.46 4.37 5.54
N ALA A 132 12.11 4.51 4.28
CA ALA A 132 12.79 3.86 3.15
C ALA A 132 14.29 4.21 3.06
N ASP A 133 14.68 5.42 3.51
CA ASP A 133 16.08 5.87 3.53
C ASP A 133 16.90 5.16 4.63
N LYS A 134 16.24 4.62 5.65
CA LYS A 134 16.87 3.84 6.72
C LYS A 134 16.92 2.35 6.39
N VAL A 135 15.80 1.80 5.93
CA VAL A 135 15.70 0.36 5.57
C VAL A 135 16.54 0.05 4.34
N ARG A 136 16.50 0.89 3.31
CA ARG A 136 17.29 0.78 2.04
C ARG A 136 17.12 -0.56 1.31
N ASP A 137 16.02 -1.24 1.54
CA ASP A 137 15.69 -2.52 0.93
C ASP A 137 14.24 -2.51 0.47
N ALA A 138 14.04 -2.56 -0.84
CA ALA A 138 12.72 -2.45 -1.45
C ALA A 138 11.83 -3.66 -1.10
N TYR A 139 12.41 -4.85 -0.93
CA TYR A 139 11.65 -6.05 -0.58
C TYR A 139 11.02 -5.93 0.82
N TYR A 140 11.76 -5.46 1.83
CA TYR A 140 11.18 -5.26 3.16
C TYR A 140 10.16 -4.13 3.18
N MET A 141 10.37 -3.05 2.44
CA MET A 141 9.37 -1.99 2.30
C MET A 141 8.09 -2.48 1.61
N TRP A 142 8.22 -3.35 0.59
CA TRP A 142 7.07 -3.99 -0.04
C TRP A 142 6.36 -4.96 0.94
N ARG A 143 7.10 -5.79 1.68
CA ARG A 143 6.53 -6.68 2.70
C ARG A 143 5.69 -5.92 3.72
N GLN A 144 6.20 -4.79 4.22
CA GLN A 144 5.47 -3.95 5.17
C GLN A 144 4.21 -3.37 4.52
N ASN A 145 4.28 -2.93 3.28
CA ASN A 145 3.12 -2.45 2.54
C ASN A 145 2.05 -3.56 2.40
N GLU A 146 2.45 -4.79 2.07
CA GLU A 146 1.55 -5.95 2.01
C GLU A 146 1.00 -6.35 3.38
N LEU A 147 1.81 -6.26 4.44
CA LEU A 147 1.36 -6.49 5.80
C LEU A 147 0.21 -5.54 6.16
N PHE A 148 0.39 -4.24 5.95
CA PHE A 148 -0.66 -3.25 6.21
C PHE A 148 -1.89 -3.46 5.33
N ARG A 149 -1.73 -3.89 4.07
CA ARG A 149 -2.85 -4.20 3.19
C ARG A 149 -3.65 -5.38 3.68
N ARG A 150 -3.00 -6.45 4.09
CA ARG A 150 -3.64 -7.65 4.66
C ARG A 150 -4.34 -7.37 5.98
N LEU A 151 -3.79 -6.45 6.79
CA LEU A 151 -4.26 -6.16 8.14
C LEU A 151 -4.96 -4.79 8.24
N ALA A 152 -5.39 -4.21 7.12
CA ALA A 152 -5.90 -2.83 7.06
C ALA A 152 -7.06 -2.56 8.04
N THR A 153 -7.95 -3.54 8.23
CA THR A 153 -9.18 -3.44 9.05
C THR A 153 -9.24 -4.40 10.23
N VAL A 154 -8.14 -5.12 10.53
CA VAL A 154 -8.11 -5.99 11.72
C VAL A 154 -8.04 -5.18 13.01
N ASN A 155 -8.23 -5.85 14.15
CA ASN A 155 -8.09 -5.18 15.43
C ASN A 155 -6.65 -4.68 15.67
N TRP A 156 -6.54 -3.60 16.43
CA TRP A 156 -5.30 -2.89 16.71
C TRP A 156 -4.21 -3.80 17.31
N GLN A 157 -4.58 -4.67 18.23
CA GLN A 157 -3.60 -5.55 18.90
C GLN A 157 -2.92 -6.50 17.91
N MET A 158 -3.68 -7.10 16.99
CA MET A 158 -3.13 -7.98 15.95
C MET A 158 -2.21 -7.20 15.01
N LEU A 159 -2.62 -6.02 14.56
CA LEU A 159 -1.80 -5.18 13.69
C LEU A 159 -0.47 -4.80 14.37
N LEU A 160 -0.52 -4.39 15.65
CA LEU A 160 0.66 -4.00 16.40
C LEU A 160 1.63 -5.18 16.59
N LEU A 161 1.12 -6.36 16.92
CA LEU A 161 1.94 -7.55 17.09
C LEU A 161 2.61 -7.99 15.79
N GLU A 162 1.91 -7.95 14.68
CA GLU A 162 2.45 -8.35 13.38
C GLU A 162 3.43 -7.28 12.82
N ALA A 163 3.12 -6.00 12.97
CA ALA A 163 4.04 -4.92 12.59
C ALA A 163 5.34 -4.92 13.40
N GLY A 164 5.30 -5.39 14.66
CA GLY A 164 6.49 -5.52 15.51
C GLY A 164 7.37 -6.72 15.17
N LYS A 165 6.89 -7.68 14.36
CA LYS A 165 7.65 -8.86 13.91
C LYS A 165 8.27 -8.66 12.52
N ASP A 166 7.82 -7.67 11.74
CA ASP A 166 8.26 -7.39 10.38
C ASP A 166 9.51 -6.52 10.37
#